data_62af902f8b2be8e0560235c2e67fc478
#
_entry.id   62af902f8b2be8e0560235c2e67fc478
#
_cell.length_a   1.000
_cell.length_b   1.000
_cell.length_c   1.000
_cell.angle_alpha   90.00
_cell.angle_beta   90.00
_cell.angle_gamma   90.00
#
_symmetry.space_group_name_H-M   'P 1'
#
loop_
_entity.id
_entity.type
_entity.pdbx_description
1 polymer ?
#
loop_
_entity_poly.entity_id
_entity_poly.type
_entity_poly.pdbx_seq_one_letter_code
_entity_poly.pdbx_strand_id
1 'polypeptide(L)'
;MRHQPLLRSPRSVLIAAGVLAVAALTGCSTNKVETASQVGESRGALDAAQTSIGAGDSPDLVVARARLAEAQEAQKKGDHALARRKADEAEAAASLARSKSARDRSEKAAAELDRSLSTLREELNRGPASAAPNR
;
A
#
# COMPACT_ATOMS: atom_id res chain seq x y z
N MET A 1 -41.20 -3.12 56.04
CA MET A 1 -40.65 -3.08 54.64
C MET A 1 -40.25 -4.50 54.28
N ARG A 2 -41.04 -5.18 53.43
CA ARG A 2 -40.83 -6.58 53.07
C ARG A 2 -40.06 -6.61 51.72
N HIS A 3 -38.83 -7.11 51.76
CA HIS A 3 -38.08 -7.41 50.54
C HIS A 3 -38.59 -8.71 49.90
N GLN A 4 -39.20 -8.62 48.72
CA GLN A 4 -39.57 -9.81 47.94
C GLN A 4 -38.30 -10.30 47.19
N PRO A 5 -37.95 -11.58 47.26
CA PRO A 5 -36.93 -12.17 46.44
C PRO A 5 -37.48 -12.36 45.03
N LEU A 6 -36.89 -11.68 44.04
CA LEU A 6 -37.14 -11.93 42.63
C LEU A 6 -36.68 -13.34 42.27
N LEU A 7 -37.64 -14.25 42.16
CA LEU A 7 -37.44 -15.58 41.58
C LEU A 7 -36.95 -15.43 40.13
N ARG A 8 -35.64 -15.45 39.95
CA ARG A 8 -35.03 -15.56 38.62
C ARG A 8 -35.38 -16.93 38.05
N SER A 9 -36.28 -16.97 37.07
CA SER A 9 -36.64 -18.20 36.38
C SER A 9 -35.42 -18.78 35.63
N PRO A 10 -35.19 -20.09 35.73
CA PRO A 10 -34.02 -20.74 35.09
C PRO A 10 -34.02 -20.58 33.54
N ARG A 11 -35.16 -20.26 32.96
CA ARG A 11 -35.32 -20.02 31.51
C ARG A 11 -34.61 -18.74 31.04
N SER A 12 -34.55 -17.69 31.88
CA SER A 12 -33.85 -16.43 31.54
C SER A 12 -32.33 -16.59 31.49
N VAL A 13 -31.76 -17.49 32.29
CA VAL A 13 -30.32 -17.76 32.33
C VAL A 13 -29.87 -18.54 31.08
N LEU A 14 -30.70 -19.45 30.57
CA LEU A 14 -30.41 -20.23 29.37
C LEU A 14 -30.42 -19.37 28.10
N ILE A 15 -31.30 -18.37 28.02
CA ILE A 15 -31.36 -17.44 26.89
C ILE A 15 -30.14 -16.52 26.88
N ALA A 16 -29.70 -16.04 28.05
CA ALA A 16 -28.48 -15.19 28.13
C ALA A 16 -27.20 -15.95 27.75
N ALA A 17 -27.08 -17.24 28.10
CA ALA A 17 -25.94 -18.08 27.72
C ALA A 17 -25.90 -18.36 26.20
N GLY A 18 -27.06 -18.52 25.56
CA GLY A 18 -27.15 -18.75 24.12
C GLY A 18 -26.72 -17.53 23.27
N VAL A 19 -27.07 -16.31 23.70
CA VAL A 19 -26.69 -15.07 23.00
C VAL A 19 -25.18 -14.79 23.09
N LEU A 20 -24.55 -15.11 24.23
CA LEU A 20 -23.10 -14.96 24.38
C LEU A 20 -22.29 -15.93 23.47
N ALA A 21 -22.80 -17.15 23.25
CA ALA A 21 -22.15 -18.16 22.42
C ALA A 21 -22.15 -17.78 20.92
N VAL A 22 -23.20 -17.12 20.43
CA VAL A 22 -23.32 -16.68 19.03
C VAL A 22 -22.38 -15.50 18.73
N ALA A 23 -22.17 -14.60 19.70
CA ALA A 23 -21.26 -13.46 19.53
C ALA A 23 -19.78 -13.87 19.40
N ALA A 24 -19.37 -15.01 19.96
CA ALA A 24 -17.99 -15.50 19.86
C ALA A 24 -17.66 -16.09 18.48
N LEU A 25 -18.65 -16.57 17.72
CA LEU A 25 -18.45 -17.19 16.41
C LEU A 25 -18.33 -16.18 15.27
N THR A 26 -18.84 -14.97 15.42
CA THR A 26 -18.79 -13.91 14.40
C THR A 26 -17.43 -13.19 14.37
N GLY A 27 -16.67 -13.16 15.47
CA GLY A 27 -15.39 -12.46 15.57
C GLY A 27 -14.27 -13.10 14.75
N CYS A 28 -14.26 -14.42 14.56
CA CYS A 28 -13.18 -15.12 13.82
C CYS A 28 -13.30 -14.98 12.30
N SER A 29 -14.51 -14.86 11.75
CA SER A 29 -14.72 -14.72 10.31
C SER A 29 -14.37 -13.33 9.81
N THR A 30 -14.63 -12.29 10.59
CA THR A 30 -14.34 -10.90 10.25
C THR A 30 -12.83 -10.66 10.08
N ASN A 31 -12.02 -11.17 11.01
CA ASN A 31 -10.56 -11.05 10.94
C ASN A 31 -9.95 -11.71 9.69
N LYS A 32 -10.51 -12.83 9.25
CA LYS A 32 -10.04 -13.54 8.05
C LYS A 32 -10.32 -12.77 6.77
N VAL A 33 -11.52 -12.20 6.64
CA VAL A 33 -11.93 -11.40 5.48
C VAL A 33 -11.12 -10.12 5.41
N GLU A 34 -10.98 -9.40 6.51
CA GLU A 34 -10.18 -8.17 6.61
C GLU A 34 -8.71 -8.42 6.24
N THR A 35 -8.11 -9.49 6.75
CA THR A 35 -6.72 -9.86 6.41
C THR A 35 -6.58 -10.17 4.91
N ALA A 36 -7.55 -10.86 4.30
CA ALA A 36 -7.52 -11.18 2.88
C ALA A 36 -7.61 -9.90 2.02
N SER A 37 -8.45 -8.93 2.42
CA SER A 37 -8.55 -7.62 1.77
C SER A 37 -7.21 -6.89 1.81
N GLN A 38 -6.59 -6.79 2.99
CA GLN A 38 -5.34 -6.07 3.19
C GLN A 38 -4.16 -6.68 2.43
N VAL A 39 -4.05 -8.01 2.40
CA VAL A 39 -3.05 -8.70 1.56
C VAL A 39 -3.34 -8.49 0.07
N GLY A 40 -4.60 -8.41 -0.33
CA GLY A 40 -5.00 -8.06 -1.70
C GLY A 40 -4.62 -6.63 -2.07
N GLU A 41 -4.87 -5.67 -1.20
CA GLU A 41 -4.51 -4.25 -1.37
C GLU A 41 -2.99 -4.07 -1.50
N SER A 42 -2.20 -4.70 -0.63
CA SER A 42 -0.73 -4.64 -0.71
C SER A 42 -0.18 -5.27 -2.00
N ARG A 43 -0.84 -6.32 -2.52
CA ARG A 43 -0.51 -6.87 -3.84
C ARG A 43 -0.81 -5.86 -4.96
N GLY A 44 -1.97 -5.22 -4.93
CA GLY A 44 -2.33 -4.18 -5.89
C GLY A 44 -1.38 -2.98 -5.85
N ALA A 45 -0.96 -2.56 -4.65
CA ALA A 45 0.03 -1.50 -4.49
C ALA A 45 1.39 -1.88 -5.09
N LEU A 46 1.83 -3.13 -4.91
CA LEU A 46 3.07 -3.65 -5.50
C LEU A 46 2.99 -3.70 -7.03
N ASP A 47 1.90 -4.20 -7.60
CA ASP A 47 1.69 -4.26 -9.05
C ASP A 47 1.67 -2.85 -9.67
N ALA A 48 1.00 -1.90 -9.02
CA ALA A 48 1.01 -0.51 -9.42
C ALA A 48 2.40 0.13 -9.34
N ALA A 49 3.19 -0.22 -8.33
CA ALA A 49 4.57 0.24 -8.20
C ALA A 49 5.46 -0.33 -9.32
N GLN A 50 5.35 -1.61 -9.63
CA GLN A 50 6.08 -2.24 -10.73
C GLN A 50 5.74 -1.60 -12.08
N THR A 51 4.46 -1.37 -12.35
CA THR A 51 4.00 -0.71 -13.57
C THR A 51 4.55 0.71 -13.69
N SER A 52 4.57 1.46 -12.59
CA SER A 52 5.02 2.85 -12.59
C SER A 52 6.55 2.99 -12.73
N ILE A 53 7.32 2.02 -12.26
CA ILE A 53 8.80 2.02 -12.30
C ILE A 53 9.30 1.43 -13.63
N GLY A 54 8.51 0.56 -14.26
CA GLY A 54 8.90 -0.18 -15.45
C GLY A 54 9.80 -1.38 -15.14
N ALA A 55 10.65 -1.77 -16.08
CA ALA A 55 11.51 -2.95 -15.97
C ALA A 55 12.68 -2.79 -14.98
N GLY A 56 12.82 -1.64 -14.32
CA GLY A 56 13.87 -1.39 -13.33
C GLY A 56 13.59 -2.09 -12.00
N ASP A 57 14.56 -2.81 -11.45
CA ASP A 57 14.50 -3.31 -10.08
C ASP A 57 14.90 -2.20 -9.11
N SER A 58 13.92 -1.79 -8.28
CA SER A 58 14.15 -0.90 -7.15
C SER A 58 14.41 -1.73 -5.90
N PRO A 59 15.40 -1.39 -5.05
CA PRO A 59 15.59 -2.07 -3.77
C PRO A 59 14.33 -2.08 -2.90
N ASP A 60 13.55 -1.02 -2.93
CA ASP A 60 12.29 -0.93 -2.20
C ASP A 60 11.23 -1.90 -2.75
N LEU A 61 11.21 -2.18 -4.07
CA LEU A 61 10.34 -3.22 -4.65
C LEU A 61 10.74 -4.62 -4.22
N VAL A 62 12.03 -4.90 -4.07
CA VAL A 62 12.51 -6.19 -3.54
C VAL A 62 12.03 -6.38 -2.12
N VAL A 63 12.12 -5.34 -1.28
CA VAL A 63 11.59 -5.36 0.09
C VAL A 63 10.07 -5.57 0.08
N ALA A 64 9.34 -4.84 -0.77
CA ALA A 64 7.88 -4.97 -0.87
C ALA A 64 7.45 -6.40 -1.23
N ARG A 65 8.11 -7.03 -2.20
CA ARG A 65 7.84 -8.44 -2.59
C ARG A 65 8.12 -9.40 -1.43
N ALA A 66 9.22 -9.22 -0.70
CA ALA A 66 9.56 -10.06 0.44
C ALA A 66 8.51 -9.95 1.54
N ARG A 67 8.08 -8.73 1.89
CA ARG A 67 7.05 -8.50 2.92
C ARG A 67 5.69 -9.05 2.51
N LEU A 68 5.32 -8.93 1.24
CA LEU A 68 4.08 -9.53 0.71
C LEU A 68 4.12 -11.07 0.80
N ALA A 69 5.25 -11.69 0.50
CA ALA A 69 5.41 -13.14 0.66
C ALA A 69 5.27 -13.58 2.13
N GLU A 70 5.87 -12.83 3.06
CA GLU A 70 5.72 -13.07 4.51
C GLU A 70 4.25 -12.91 4.95
N ALA A 71 3.55 -11.90 4.43
CA ALA A 71 2.12 -11.68 4.72
C ALA A 71 1.25 -12.86 4.25
N GLN A 72 1.48 -13.35 3.03
CA GLN A 72 0.77 -14.50 2.47
C GLN A 72 1.04 -15.79 3.25
N GLU A 73 2.26 -15.99 3.70
CA GLU A 73 2.63 -17.16 4.51
C GLU A 73 1.98 -17.10 5.89
N ALA A 74 1.99 -15.94 6.56
CA ALA A 74 1.30 -15.73 7.82
C ALA A 74 -0.21 -15.94 7.68
N GLN A 75 -0.81 -15.46 6.59
CA GLN A 75 -2.23 -15.68 6.28
C GLN A 75 -2.57 -17.17 6.15
N LYS A 76 -1.74 -17.95 5.44
CA LYS A 76 -1.92 -19.41 5.30
C LYS A 76 -1.85 -20.13 6.64
N LYS A 77 -1.00 -19.66 7.55
CA LYS A 77 -0.87 -20.19 8.92
C LYS A 77 -1.97 -19.75 9.87
N GLY A 78 -2.85 -18.84 9.43
CA GLY A 78 -3.92 -18.28 10.26
C GLY A 78 -3.45 -17.20 11.24
N ASP A 79 -2.19 -16.76 11.15
CA ASP A 79 -1.69 -15.62 11.92
C ASP A 79 -2.10 -14.31 11.26
N HIS A 80 -3.37 -13.94 11.48
CA HIS A 80 -3.98 -12.76 10.87
C HIS A 80 -3.32 -11.45 11.33
N ALA A 81 -2.81 -11.40 12.56
CA ALA A 81 -2.16 -10.20 13.08
C ALA A 81 -0.81 -9.96 12.40
N LEU A 82 0.00 -11.00 12.24
CA LEU A 82 1.27 -10.94 11.53
C LEU A 82 1.03 -10.65 10.03
N ALA A 83 0.06 -11.31 9.42
CA ALA A 83 -0.26 -11.14 8.01
C ALA A 83 -0.61 -9.67 7.67
N ARG A 84 -1.46 -9.02 8.47
CA ARG A 84 -1.81 -7.60 8.29
C ARG A 84 -0.58 -6.70 8.43
N ARG A 85 0.18 -6.87 9.50
CA ARG A 85 1.40 -6.07 9.70
C ARG A 85 2.38 -6.19 8.54
N LYS A 86 2.57 -7.40 7.99
CA LYS A 86 3.45 -7.64 6.86
C LYS A 86 2.89 -7.09 5.54
N ALA A 87 1.57 -7.09 5.38
CA ALA A 87 0.90 -6.44 4.26
C ALA A 87 1.09 -4.91 4.30
N ASP A 88 0.94 -4.28 5.47
CA ASP A 88 1.20 -2.84 5.65
C ASP A 88 2.66 -2.48 5.32
N GLU A 89 3.62 -3.30 5.79
CA GLU A 89 5.03 -3.12 5.47
C GLU A 89 5.29 -3.22 3.95
N ALA A 90 4.63 -4.16 3.26
CA ALA A 90 4.73 -4.33 1.81
C ALA A 90 4.17 -3.12 1.04
N GLU A 91 3.01 -2.64 1.44
CA GLU A 91 2.37 -1.47 0.85
C GLU A 91 3.21 -0.20 1.02
N ALA A 92 3.73 0.02 2.22
CA ALA A 92 4.61 1.15 2.52
C ALA A 92 5.89 1.12 1.66
N ALA A 93 6.53 -0.04 1.51
CA ALA A 93 7.70 -0.20 0.67
C ALA A 93 7.39 0.01 -0.82
N ALA A 94 6.25 -0.49 -1.31
CA ALA A 94 5.80 -0.26 -2.69
C ALA A 94 5.51 1.23 -2.97
N SER A 95 4.86 1.91 -2.02
CA SER A 95 4.60 3.35 -2.08
C SER A 95 5.90 4.17 -2.10
N LEU A 96 6.88 3.79 -1.27
CA LEU A 96 8.20 4.43 -1.25
C LEU A 96 8.92 4.27 -2.60
N ALA A 97 8.90 3.07 -3.18
CA ALA A 97 9.47 2.80 -4.49
C ALA A 97 8.87 3.70 -5.59
N ARG A 98 7.53 3.84 -5.59
CA ARG A 98 6.82 4.75 -6.52
C ARG A 98 7.24 6.20 -6.34
N SER A 99 7.28 6.66 -5.10
CA SER A 99 7.62 8.05 -4.78
C SER A 99 9.04 8.40 -5.20
N LYS A 100 10.01 7.52 -4.93
CA LYS A 100 11.40 7.67 -5.38
C LYS A 100 11.49 7.71 -6.91
N SER A 101 10.84 6.79 -7.60
CA SER A 101 10.83 6.76 -9.07
C SER A 101 10.18 8.01 -9.68
N ALA A 102 9.10 8.52 -9.08
CA ALA A 102 8.46 9.76 -9.52
C ALA A 102 9.41 10.96 -9.35
N ARG A 103 10.07 11.05 -8.20
CA ARG A 103 11.09 12.07 -7.93
C ARG A 103 12.23 12.03 -8.95
N ASP A 104 12.82 10.86 -9.18
CA ASP A 104 13.93 10.69 -10.11
C ASP A 104 13.55 11.11 -11.54
N ARG A 105 12.31 10.81 -11.95
CA ARG A 105 11.79 11.27 -13.25
C ARG A 105 11.64 12.79 -13.32
N SER A 106 11.15 13.40 -12.25
CA SER A 106 11.00 14.86 -12.16
C SER A 106 12.37 15.57 -12.19
N GLU A 107 13.36 15.03 -11.48
CA GLU A 107 14.73 15.57 -11.47
C GLU A 107 15.38 15.47 -12.84
N LYS A 108 15.21 14.33 -13.54
CA LYS A 108 15.70 14.17 -14.92
C LYS A 108 15.03 15.14 -15.88
N ALA A 109 13.69 15.27 -15.80
CA ALA A 109 12.94 16.20 -16.66
C ALA A 109 13.37 17.67 -16.42
N ALA A 110 13.59 18.06 -15.16
CA ALA A 110 14.10 19.38 -14.82
C ALA A 110 15.50 19.62 -15.42
N ALA A 111 16.40 18.65 -15.28
CA ALA A 111 17.74 18.74 -15.85
C ALA A 111 17.74 18.80 -17.39
N GLU A 112 16.83 18.11 -18.06
CA GLU A 112 16.67 18.18 -19.52
C GLU A 112 16.13 19.55 -19.94
N LEU A 113 15.18 20.10 -19.19
CA LEU A 113 14.64 21.43 -19.44
C LEU A 113 15.74 22.51 -19.29
N ASP A 114 16.55 22.44 -18.23
CA ASP A 114 17.64 23.37 -18.00
C ASP A 114 18.68 23.32 -19.13
N ARG A 115 19.02 22.12 -19.63
CA ARG A 115 19.91 21.97 -20.79
C ARG A 115 19.30 22.59 -22.04
N SER A 116 18.02 22.35 -22.30
CA SER A 116 17.32 22.92 -23.45
C SER A 116 17.26 24.44 -23.38
N LEU A 117 17.02 25.02 -22.22
CA LEU A 117 17.03 26.46 -22.02
C LEU A 117 18.42 27.06 -22.21
N SER A 118 19.49 26.39 -21.74
CA SER A 118 20.87 26.86 -21.99
C SER A 118 21.22 26.87 -23.48
N THR A 119 20.86 25.80 -24.19
CA THR A 119 21.05 25.71 -25.66
C THR A 119 20.33 26.83 -26.41
N LEU A 120 19.06 27.06 -26.07
CA LEU A 120 18.27 28.15 -26.66
C LEU A 120 18.87 29.53 -26.39
N ARG A 121 19.38 29.77 -25.18
CA ARG A 121 20.08 31.04 -24.84
C ARG A 121 21.37 31.21 -25.66
N GLU A 122 22.13 30.13 -25.85
CA GLU A 122 23.33 30.15 -26.68
C GLU A 122 23.00 30.45 -28.15
N GLU A 123 21.93 29.84 -28.69
CA GLU A 123 21.48 30.11 -30.05
C GLU A 123 21.02 31.55 -30.24
N LEU A 124 20.23 32.08 -29.29
CA LEU A 124 19.82 33.49 -29.31
C LEU A 124 21.01 34.46 -29.24
N ASN A 125 22.02 34.15 -28.42
CA ASN A 125 23.20 34.96 -28.29
C ASN A 125 24.10 34.91 -29.54
N ARG A 126 24.06 33.81 -30.31
CA ARG A 126 24.80 33.64 -31.56
C ARG A 126 24.24 34.52 -32.69
N GLY A 127 22.98 35.00 -32.54
CA GLY A 127 22.35 35.93 -33.48
C GLY A 127 22.08 35.36 -34.87
N PRO A 128 21.34 36.06 -35.74
CA PRO A 128 21.02 35.62 -37.09
C PRO A 128 22.17 35.68 -38.07
N ALA A 129 23.40 36.05 -37.64
CA ALA A 129 24.55 36.22 -38.49
C ALA A 129 25.09 34.93 -39.16
N SER A 130 24.61 33.73 -38.71
CA SER A 130 25.02 32.46 -39.30
C SER A 130 24.15 31.99 -40.48
N ALA A 131 23.09 32.72 -40.81
CA ALA A 131 22.15 32.40 -41.89
C ALA A 131 22.45 33.20 -43.18
N ALA A 132 23.69 33.71 -43.38
CA ALA A 132 24.08 34.30 -44.65
C ALA A 132 24.12 33.19 -45.72
N PRO A 133 23.29 33.25 -46.77
CA PRO A 133 23.39 32.28 -47.87
C PRO A 133 24.69 32.49 -48.58
N ASN A 134 25.50 31.42 -48.68
CA ASN A 134 26.62 31.37 -49.62
C ASN A 134 26.13 31.67 -51.04
N ARG A 135 26.46 32.85 -51.54
CA ARG A 135 26.31 33.18 -52.96
C ARG A 135 27.53 32.70 -53.71
#